data_0902e6a98d5e3cdef0583229d6926b5e
#
_entry.id   0902e6a98d5e3cdef0583229d6926b5e
#
_cell.length_a   1.000
_cell.length_b   1.000
_cell.length_c   1.000
_cell.angle_alpha   90.00
_cell.angle_beta   90.00
_cell.angle_gamma   90.00
#
_symmetry.space_group_name_H-M   'P 1'
#
loop_
_entity.id
_entity.type
_entity.pdbx_description
1 polymer ?
#
loop_
_entity_poly.entity_id
_entity_poly.type
_entity_poly.pdbx_seq_one_letter_code
_entity_poly.pdbx_strand_id
1 'polypeptide(L)'
;YEVDIQPPTYETRMAILKKWTETEGLSFQDDVLSYIAHNVTDNIRVLQGAWKKITAFLRLQRLKSEDITLERAQDALKTIINPNEKRKIDLSLIVDIVAEHYEISVKDIFSNKRSNDVAYPRQIVMYLCNDLTSMHVTDIGKQLDKHHSTVIHGIQTIKDDMKEDPKLVETINVIKKKINPQ
;
A
#
# COMPACT_ATOMS: atom_id res chain seq x y z
N TYR A 1 29.31 0.76 32.10
CA TYR A 1 28.12 -0.01 32.40
C TYR A 1 27.27 -0.06 31.14
N GLU A 2 27.28 -1.20 30.44
CA GLU A 2 26.29 -1.48 29.37
C GLU A 2 24.96 -1.82 30.07
N VAL A 3 23.97 -0.99 29.88
CA VAL A 3 22.60 -1.29 30.29
C VAL A 3 21.90 -1.95 29.09
N ASP A 4 21.76 -3.26 29.16
CA ASP A 4 20.99 -4.02 28.19
C ASP A 4 19.50 -3.74 28.42
N ILE A 5 18.92 -2.89 27.57
CA ILE A 5 17.49 -2.55 27.61
C ILE A 5 16.73 -3.66 26.86
N GLN A 6 16.20 -4.61 27.60
CA GLN A 6 15.36 -5.68 27.05
C GLN A 6 14.04 -5.13 26.48
N PRO A 7 13.50 -5.71 25.40
CA PRO A 7 12.19 -5.34 24.90
C PRO A 7 11.12 -5.60 25.98
N PRO A 8 10.05 -4.76 26.03
CA PRO A 8 9.00 -4.91 27.04
C PRO A 8 8.23 -6.23 26.89
N THR A 9 7.85 -6.81 28.02
CA THR A 9 6.97 -8.02 28.03
C THR A 9 5.61 -7.69 27.48
N TYR A 10 4.81 -8.73 27.17
CA TYR A 10 3.41 -8.57 26.73
C TYR A 10 2.59 -7.76 27.74
N GLU A 11 2.69 -8.07 29.01
CA GLU A 11 1.99 -7.36 30.10
C GLU A 11 2.38 -5.88 30.15
N THR A 12 3.66 -5.60 30.00
CA THR A 12 4.15 -4.23 29.96
C THR A 12 3.61 -3.48 28.75
N ARG A 13 3.58 -4.10 27.57
CA ARG A 13 3.00 -3.49 26.35
C ARG A 13 1.52 -3.22 26.52
N MET A 14 0.75 -4.17 27.07
CA MET A 14 -0.66 -3.98 27.38
C MET A 14 -0.90 -2.82 28.37
N ALA A 15 -0.10 -2.74 29.43
CA ALA A 15 -0.19 -1.66 30.38
C ALA A 15 0.08 -0.27 29.76
N ILE A 16 1.10 -0.20 28.87
CA ILE A 16 1.42 1.02 28.12
C ILE A 16 0.26 1.42 27.21
N LEU A 17 -0.28 0.49 26.42
CA LEU A 17 -1.39 0.75 25.51
C LEU A 17 -2.64 1.21 26.26
N LYS A 18 -2.99 0.57 27.36
CA LYS A 18 -4.11 1.01 28.24
C LYS A 18 -3.89 2.41 28.78
N LYS A 19 -2.69 2.73 29.25
CA LYS A 19 -2.35 4.06 29.72
C LYS A 19 -2.48 5.14 28.63
N TRP A 20 -2.02 4.85 27.41
CA TRP A 20 -2.20 5.77 26.28
C TRP A 20 -3.66 5.95 25.91
N THR A 21 -4.44 4.87 25.93
CA THR A 21 -5.89 4.90 25.70
C THR A 21 -6.58 5.85 26.70
N GLU A 22 -6.28 5.71 27.99
CA GLU A 22 -6.82 6.57 29.05
C GLU A 22 -6.36 8.04 28.89
N THR A 23 -5.08 8.25 28.61
CA THR A 23 -4.50 9.59 28.47
C THR A 23 -5.10 10.37 27.29
N GLU A 24 -5.38 9.69 26.20
CA GLU A 24 -5.96 10.30 24.98
C GLU A 24 -7.50 10.28 24.98
N GLY A 25 -8.14 9.78 26.04
CA GLY A 25 -9.60 9.71 26.15
C GLY A 25 -10.24 8.80 25.11
N LEU A 26 -9.51 7.75 24.71
CA LEU A 26 -9.97 6.76 23.74
C LEU A 26 -10.54 5.53 24.46
N SER A 27 -11.31 4.71 23.74
CA SER A 27 -11.90 3.48 24.27
C SER A 27 -11.80 2.37 23.21
N PHE A 28 -10.66 1.69 23.19
CA PHE A 28 -10.47 0.52 22.31
C PHE A 28 -11.00 -0.75 22.96
N GLN A 29 -11.48 -1.66 22.15
CA GLN A 29 -11.82 -3.02 22.61
C GLN A 29 -10.53 -3.77 23.01
N ASP A 30 -10.64 -4.66 23.99
CA ASP A 30 -9.48 -5.40 24.53
C ASP A 30 -8.81 -6.30 23.49
N ASP A 31 -9.55 -6.83 22.52
CA ASP A 31 -9.02 -7.65 21.42
C ASP A 31 -8.12 -6.83 20.48
N VAL A 32 -8.43 -5.56 20.23
CA VAL A 32 -7.61 -4.64 19.43
C VAL A 32 -6.30 -4.34 20.16
N LEU A 33 -6.35 -4.00 21.43
CA LEU A 33 -5.15 -3.74 22.25
C LEU A 33 -4.29 -5.00 22.39
N SER A 34 -4.92 -6.15 22.61
CA SER A 34 -4.25 -7.45 22.68
C SER A 34 -3.56 -7.79 21.37
N TYR A 35 -4.20 -7.56 20.23
CA TYR A 35 -3.60 -7.76 18.92
C TYR A 35 -2.33 -6.91 18.72
N ILE A 36 -2.36 -5.63 19.07
CA ILE A 36 -1.19 -4.74 18.99
C ILE A 36 -0.08 -5.26 19.92
N ALA A 37 -0.40 -5.58 21.16
CA ALA A 37 0.57 -6.05 22.14
C ALA A 37 1.21 -7.38 21.78
N HIS A 38 0.48 -8.30 21.13
CA HIS A 38 1.01 -9.59 20.67
C HIS A 38 1.94 -9.46 19.47
N ASN A 39 1.62 -8.59 18.53
CA ASN A 39 2.29 -8.54 17.23
C ASN A 39 3.40 -7.48 17.16
N VAL A 40 3.39 -6.49 18.05
CA VAL A 40 4.43 -5.45 18.10
C VAL A 40 5.36 -5.75 19.28
N THR A 41 6.38 -6.55 19.04
CA THR A 41 7.28 -7.11 20.06
C THR A 41 8.64 -6.44 20.15
N ASP A 42 9.08 -5.70 19.13
CA ASP A 42 10.47 -5.27 18.97
C ASP A 42 10.91 -4.27 20.04
N ASN A 43 10.26 -3.12 20.11
CA ASN A 43 10.59 -2.08 21.07
C ASN A 43 9.45 -1.06 21.24
N ILE A 44 9.59 -0.19 22.24
CA ILE A 44 8.61 0.86 22.55
C ILE A 44 8.41 1.84 21.39
N ARG A 45 9.43 2.13 20.58
CA ARG A 45 9.30 3.04 19.43
C ARG A 45 8.39 2.49 18.36
N VAL A 46 8.50 1.18 18.07
CA VAL A 46 7.61 0.49 17.13
C VAL A 46 6.19 0.44 17.68
N LEU A 47 6.03 0.16 18.98
CA LEU A 47 4.73 0.19 19.65
C LEU A 47 4.09 1.59 19.57
N GLN A 48 4.86 2.66 19.79
CA GLN A 48 4.40 4.04 19.64
C GLN A 48 4.05 4.37 18.18
N GLY A 49 4.80 3.84 17.21
CA GLY A 49 4.49 3.97 15.78
C GLY A 49 3.16 3.32 15.44
N ALA A 50 2.90 2.11 15.95
CA ALA A 50 1.63 1.42 15.77
C ALA A 50 0.46 2.20 16.40
N TRP A 51 0.66 2.73 17.61
CA TRP A 51 -0.33 3.57 18.29
C TRP A 51 -0.68 4.82 17.47
N LYS A 52 0.32 5.58 17.05
CA LYS A 52 0.12 6.79 16.21
C LYS A 52 -0.61 6.46 14.91
N LYS A 53 -0.31 5.33 14.30
CA LYS A 53 -0.92 4.93 13.05
C LYS A 53 -2.40 4.57 13.22
N ILE A 54 -2.76 3.81 14.26
CA ILE A 54 -4.16 3.45 14.51
C ILE A 54 -5.00 4.69 14.91
N THR A 55 -4.44 5.58 15.71
CA THR A 55 -5.12 6.82 16.08
C THR A 55 -5.28 7.78 14.91
N ALA A 56 -4.29 7.87 14.01
CA ALA A 56 -4.39 8.61 12.77
C ALA A 56 -5.45 8.00 11.83
N PHE A 57 -5.50 6.67 11.73
CA PHE A 57 -6.52 5.96 10.95
C PHE A 57 -7.94 6.30 11.44
N LEU A 58 -8.17 6.28 12.76
CA LEU A 58 -9.47 6.68 13.35
C LEU A 58 -9.86 8.10 12.94
N ARG A 59 -8.93 9.06 13.04
CA ARG A 59 -9.17 10.46 12.68
C ARG A 59 -9.49 10.62 11.19
N LEU A 60 -8.75 9.96 10.31
CA LEU A 60 -8.97 10.01 8.87
C LEU A 60 -10.32 9.40 8.47
N GLN A 61 -10.69 8.29 9.08
CA GLN A 61 -11.96 7.59 8.82
C GLN A 61 -13.13 8.19 9.60
N ARG A 62 -12.91 9.19 10.46
CA ARG A 62 -13.89 9.78 11.36
C ARG A 62 -14.62 8.72 12.22
N LEU A 63 -13.87 7.70 12.63
CA LEU A 63 -14.35 6.62 13.48
C LEU A 63 -14.11 6.94 14.95
N LYS A 64 -15.01 6.49 15.80
CA LYS A 64 -14.74 6.42 17.24
C LYS A 64 -13.87 5.21 17.55
N SER A 65 -13.03 5.30 18.56
CA SER A 65 -12.15 4.21 18.97
C SER A 65 -12.90 2.94 19.42
N GLU A 66 -14.10 3.10 19.96
CA GLU A 66 -15.00 2.01 20.35
C GLU A 66 -15.59 1.22 19.16
N ASP A 67 -15.65 1.87 17.98
CA ASP A 67 -16.26 1.29 16.76
C ASP A 67 -15.22 0.60 15.85
N ILE A 68 -13.92 0.63 16.22
CA ILE A 68 -12.91 -0.04 15.42
C ILE A 68 -12.95 -1.55 15.67
N THR A 69 -13.17 -2.31 14.62
CA THR A 69 -13.11 -3.78 14.67
C THR A 69 -11.67 -4.27 14.60
N LEU A 70 -11.43 -5.48 15.09
CA LEU A 70 -10.13 -6.14 14.99
C LEU A 70 -9.62 -6.20 13.54
N GLU A 71 -10.50 -6.52 12.58
CA GLU A 71 -10.18 -6.57 11.15
C GLU A 71 -9.66 -5.22 10.62
N ARG A 72 -10.33 -4.12 10.97
CA ARG A 72 -9.89 -2.77 10.59
C ARG A 72 -8.57 -2.37 11.25
N ALA A 73 -8.36 -2.78 12.49
CA ALA A 73 -7.09 -2.57 13.18
C ALA A 73 -5.96 -3.36 12.53
N GLN A 74 -6.21 -4.60 12.13
CA GLN A 74 -5.26 -5.44 11.39
C GLN A 74 -4.87 -4.79 10.07
N ASP A 75 -5.84 -4.30 9.30
CA ASP A 75 -5.59 -3.63 8.03
C ASP A 75 -4.79 -2.33 8.20
N ALA A 76 -5.17 -1.51 9.18
CA ALA A 76 -4.47 -0.26 9.50
C ALA A 76 -2.99 -0.48 9.90
N LEU A 77 -2.69 -1.59 10.60
CA LEU A 77 -1.37 -1.89 11.18
C LEU A 77 -0.54 -2.86 10.33
N LYS A 78 -1.07 -3.36 9.24
CA LYS A 78 -0.44 -4.37 8.39
C LYS A 78 1.01 -4.07 8.05
N THR A 79 1.34 -2.83 7.70
CA THR A 79 2.70 -2.42 7.31
C THR A 79 3.68 -2.31 8.49
N ILE A 80 3.18 -2.25 9.73
CA ILE A 80 4.03 -2.20 10.94
C ILE A 80 4.24 -3.61 11.48
N ILE A 81 3.18 -4.40 11.52
CA ILE A 81 3.20 -5.75 12.10
C ILE A 81 3.88 -6.75 11.16
N ASN A 82 3.67 -6.59 9.84
CA ASN A 82 4.31 -7.42 8.82
C ASN A 82 5.16 -6.55 7.87
N PRO A 83 6.23 -5.89 8.33
CA PRO A 83 7.07 -5.04 7.48
C PRO A 83 7.73 -5.84 6.35
N ASN A 84 7.89 -7.15 6.52
CA ASN A 84 8.43 -8.08 5.51
C ASN A 84 7.36 -8.73 4.62
N GLU A 85 6.08 -8.56 4.92
CA GLU A 85 5.05 -8.79 3.92
C GLU A 85 5.23 -7.73 2.85
N LYS A 86 6.04 -8.05 1.84
CA LYS A 86 6.17 -7.23 0.63
C LYS A 86 4.76 -6.92 0.18
N ARG A 87 4.41 -5.63 0.15
CA ARG A 87 3.14 -5.16 -0.40
C ARG A 87 2.93 -5.92 -1.69
N LYS A 88 1.89 -6.76 -1.75
CA LYS A 88 1.65 -7.57 -2.93
C LYS A 88 1.44 -6.62 -4.10
N ILE A 89 2.42 -6.60 -5.00
CA ILE A 89 2.33 -5.80 -6.21
C ILE A 89 1.43 -6.59 -7.15
N ASP A 90 0.23 -6.08 -7.35
CA ASP A 90 -0.75 -6.62 -8.29
C ASP A 90 -1.24 -5.51 -9.24
N LEU A 91 -2.03 -5.91 -10.22
CA LEU A 91 -2.56 -4.99 -11.23
C LEU A 91 -3.41 -3.88 -10.60
N SER A 92 -4.20 -4.18 -9.57
CA SER A 92 -5.05 -3.19 -8.92
C SER A 92 -4.23 -2.05 -8.31
N LEU A 93 -3.17 -2.38 -7.57
CA LEU A 93 -2.26 -1.40 -6.99
C LEU A 93 -1.58 -0.54 -8.07
N ILE A 94 -1.13 -1.16 -9.16
CA ILE A 94 -0.49 -0.46 -10.27
C ILE A 94 -1.47 0.50 -10.94
N VAL A 95 -2.71 0.06 -11.17
CA VAL A 95 -3.78 0.90 -11.74
C VAL A 95 -4.06 2.10 -10.87
N ASP A 96 -4.21 1.91 -9.55
CA ASP A 96 -4.52 3.00 -8.61
C ASP A 96 -3.42 4.07 -8.62
N ILE A 97 -2.16 3.66 -8.60
CA ILE A 97 -1.01 4.59 -8.58
C ILE A 97 -0.84 5.31 -9.91
N VAL A 98 -1.01 4.62 -11.04
CA VAL A 98 -0.93 5.26 -12.36
C VAL A 98 -2.11 6.22 -12.58
N ALA A 99 -3.33 5.83 -12.17
CA ALA A 99 -4.50 6.69 -12.26
C ALA A 99 -4.33 7.97 -11.44
N GLU A 100 -3.82 7.85 -10.21
CA GLU A 100 -3.49 8.99 -9.37
C GLU A 100 -2.42 9.90 -10.01
N HIS A 101 -1.35 9.31 -10.55
CA HIS A 101 -0.24 10.06 -11.16
C HIS A 101 -0.67 10.88 -12.38
N TYR A 102 -1.56 10.34 -13.21
CA TYR A 102 -2.07 10.98 -14.42
C TYR A 102 -3.40 11.73 -14.21
N GLU A 103 -3.89 11.81 -12.96
CA GLU A 103 -5.13 12.49 -12.58
C GLU A 103 -6.34 12.04 -13.40
N ILE A 104 -6.41 10.72 -13.69
CA ILE A 104 -7.52 10.10 -14.41
C ILE A 104 -8.26 9.11 -13.50
N SER A 105 -9.50 8.79 -13.84
CA SER A 105 -10.25 7.80 -13.07
C SER A 105 -9.76 6.37 -13.35
N VAL A 106 -9.81 5.51 -12.33
CA VAL A 106 -9.55 4.07 -12.48
C VAL A 106 -10.46 3.47 -13.57
N LYS A 107 -11.73 3.90 -13.64
CA LYS A 107 -12.66 3.47 -14.67
C LYS A 107 -12.18 3.79 -16.10
N ASP A 108 -11.49 4.90 -16.29
CA ASP A 108 -10.96 5.28 -17.60
C ASP A 108 -9.85 4.32 -18.06
N ILE A 109 -9.01 3.82 -17.14
CA ILE A 109 -7.99 2.81 -17.48
C ILE A 109 -8.63 1.54 -18.01
N PHE A 110 -9.72 1.06 -17.41
CA PHE A 110 -10.46 -0.13 -17.87
C PHE A 110 -11.36 0.14 -19.09
N SER A 111 -11.62 1.39 -19.41
CA SER A 111 -12.52 1.78 -20.52
C SER A 111 -11.95 1.43 -21.91
N ASN A 112 -12.80 1.55 -22.93
CA ASN A 112 -12.39 1.42 -24.32
C ASN A 112 -12.02 2.76 -24.98
N LYS A 113 -11.86 3.83 -24.18
CA LYS A 113 -11.40 5.14 -24.67
C LYS A 113 -10.02 5.00 -25.32
N ARG A 114 -9.88 5.63 -26.49
CA ARG A 114 -8.63 5.61 -27.30
C ARG A 114 -7.91 6.94 -27.31
N SER A 115 -8.45 7.96 -26.64
CA SER A 115 -7.77 9.25 -26.48
C SER A 115 -6.44 9.05 -25.74
N ASN A 116 -5.42 9.78 -26.14
CA ASN A 116 -4.05 9.57 -25.65
C ASN A 116 -3.90 9.80 -24.14
N ASP A 117 -4.68 10.71 -23.58
CA ASP A 117 -4.76 11.00 -22.14
C ASP A 117 -5.20 9.79 -21.29
N VAL A 118 -5.86 8.79 -21.91
CA VAL A 118 -6.29 7.55 -21.26
C VAL A 118 -5.53 6.32 -21.79
N ALA A 119 -5.28 6.27 -23.10
CA ALA A 119 -4.62 5.14 -23.72
C ALA A 119 -3.16 5.00 -23.27
N TYR A 120 -2.45 6.11 -23.15
CA TYR A 120 -1.03 6.11 -22.76
C TYR A 120 -0.82 5.67 -21.30
N PRO A 121 -1.53 6.21 -20.29
CA PRO A 121 -1.48 5.68 -18.94
C PRO A 121 -1.83 4.18 -18.86
N ARG A 122 -2.80 3.71 -19.65
CA ARG A 122 -3.12 2.28 -19.73
C ARG A 122 -1.95 1.44 -20.25
N GLN A 123 -1.20 1.93 -21.23
CA GLN A 123 0.00 1.27 -21.73
C GLN A 123 1.11 1.23 -20.66
N ILE A 124 1.22 2.28 -19.84
CA ILE A 124 2.14 2.30 -18.69
C ILE A 124 1.72 1.24 -17.65
N VAL A 125 0.42 1.07 -17.38
CA VAL A 125 -0.07 -0.02 -16.52
C VAL A 125 0.34 -1.39 -17.09
N MET A 126 0.15 -1.62 -18.39
CA MET A 126 0.55 -2.87 -19.05
C MET A 126 2.05 -3.15 -18.90
N TYR A 127 2.88 -2.12 -19.13
CA TYR A 127 4.32 -2.21 -18.97
C TYR A 127 4.72 -2.53 -17.52
N LEU A 128 4.17 -1.81 -16.55
CA LEU A 128 4.50 -1.99 -15.13
C LEU A 128 4.02 -3.34 -14.60
N CYS A 129 2.86 -3.83 -15.03
CA CYS A 129 2.39 -5.17 -14.68
C CYS A 129 3.34 -6.25 -15.19
N ASN A 130 3.81 -6.12 -16.43
CA ASN A 130 4.77 -7.06 -17.00
C ASN A 130 6.15 -6.99 -16.33
N ASP A 131 6.57 -5.79 -15.89
CA ASP A 131 7.90 -5.56 -15.31
C ASP A 131 7.97 -5.91 -13.81
N LEU A 132 6.91 -5.61 -13.06
CA LEU A 132 6.89 -5.70 -11.59
C LEU A 132 6.15 -6.93 -11.04
N THR A 133 5.46 -7.68 -11.89
CA THR A 133 4.71 -8.86 -11.48
C THR A 133 5.11 -10.09 -12.32
N SER A 134 4.68 -11.27 -11.88
CA SER A 134 4.82 -12.51 -12.65
C SER A 134 3.64 -12.79 -13.60
N MET A 135 2.80 -11.80 -13.86
CA MET A 135 1.61 -11.95 -14.71
C MET A 135 2.00 -12.15 -16.18
N HIS A 136 1.37 -13.11 -16.81
CA HIS A 136 1.47 -13.25 -18.26
C HIS A 136 0.67 -12.18 -19.00
N VAL A 137 1.08 -11.82 -20.20
CA VAL A 137 0.37 -10.82 -21.04
C VAL A 137 -1.09 -11.16 -21.30
N THR A 138 -1.42 -12.45 -21.33
CA THR A 138 -2.80 -12.94 -21.44
C THR A 138 -3.63 -12.61 -20.19
N ASP A 139 -3.05 -12.70 -19.01
CA ASP A 139 -3.73 -12.42 -17.74
C ASP A 139 -3.89 -10.91 -17.53
N ILE A 140 -2.87 -10.13 -17.88
CA ILE A 140 -2.96 -8.66 -17.93
C ILE A 140 -4.10 -8.25 -18.86
N GLY A 141 -4.17 -8.84 -20.05
CA GLY A 141 -5.23 -8.57 -21.01
C GLY A 141 -6.61 -8.89 -20.45
N LYS A 142 -6.79 -10.07 -19.85
CA LYS A 142 -8.08 -10.47 -19.22
C LYS A 142 -8.51 -9.50 -18.13
N GLN A 143 -7.59 -9.09 -17.25
CA GLN A 143 -7.94 -8.18 -16.16
C GLN A 143 -8.24 -6.74 -16.64
N LEU A 144 -7.60 -6.28 -17.71
CA LEU A 144 -7.88 -4.97 -18.33
C LEU A 144 -9.00 -4.98 -19.37
N ASP A 145 -9.61 -6.12 -19.65
CA ASP A 145 -10.57 -6.32 -20.75
C ASP A 145 -9.99 -5.89 -22.10
N LYS A 146 -8.77 -6.37 -22.38
CA LYS A 146 -8.04 -6.10 -23.63
C LYS A 146 -7.47 -7.38 -24.21
N HIS A 147 -7.37 -7.41 -25.54
CA HIS A 147 -6.74 -8.53 -26.21
C HIS A 147 -5.24 -8.56 -25.89
N HIS A 148 -4.65 -9.76 -25.77
CA HIS A 148 -3.23 -9.92 -25.44
C HIS A 148 -2.29 -9.21 -26.42
N SER A 149 -2.63 -9.14 -27.70
CA SER A 149 -1.85 -8.39 -28.69
C SER A 149 -1.82 -6.89 -28.41
N THR A 150 -2.91 -6.32 -27.88
CA THR A 150 -2.96 -4.92 -27.42
C THR A 150 -2.01 -4.69 -26.23
N VAL A 151 -1.95 -5.67 -25.32
CA VAL A 151 -1.02 -5.61 -24.18
C VAL A 151 0.43 -5.64 -24.66
N ILE A 152 0.77 -6.57 -25.55
CA ILE A 152 2.12 -6.67 -26.13
C ILE A 152 2.52 -5.38 -26.83
N HIS A 153 1.62 -4.83 -27.65
CA HIS A 153 1.86 -3.56 -28.33
C HIS A 153 2.07 -2.41 -27.32
N GLY A 154 1.21 -2.30 -26.31
CA GLY A 154 1.33 -1.26 -25.26
C GLY A 154 2.65 -1.35 -24.50
N ILE A 155 3.09 -2.54 -24.13
CA ILE A 155 4.39 -2.77 -23.47
C ILE A 155 5.54 -2.34 -24.38
N GLN A 156 5.48 -2.71 -25.67
CA GLN A 156 6.53 -2.36 -26.61
C GLN A 156 6.60 -0.86 -26.85
N THR A 157 5.45 -0.19 -26.98
CA THR A 157 5.39 1.27 -27.13
C THR A 157 6.12 1.97 -25.98
N ILE A 158 5.81 1.61 -24.73
CA ILE A 158 6.48 2.23 -23.58
C ILE A 158 7.98 1.93 -23.56
N LYS A 159 8.39 0.69 -23.88
CA LYS A 159 9.81 0.35 -23.97
C LYS A 159 10.56 1.17 -25.00
N ASP A 160 9.95 1.44 -26.15
CA ASP A 160 10.57 2.22 -27.21
C ASP A 160 10.61 3.69 -26.86
N ASP A 161 9.52 4.25 -26.33
CA ASP A 161 9.46 5.64 -25.88
C ASP A 161 10.48 5.92 -24.76
N MET A 162 10.70 4.98 -23.83
CA MET A 162 11.73 5.11 -22.79
C MET A 162 13.18 5.19 -23.33
N LYS A 163 13.44 4.67 -24.52
CA LYS A 163 14.77 4.82 -25.15
C LYS A 163 15.03 6.22 -25.67
N GLU A 164 13.96 6.91 -26.05
CA GLU A 164 14.04 8.24 -26.70
C GLU A 164 13.73 9.38 -25.74
N ASP A 165 12.95 9.13 -24.67
CA ASP A 165 12.53 10.16 -23.71
C ASP A 165 13.03 9.88 -22.29
N PRO A 166 14.11 10.56 -21.83
CA PRO A 166 14.61 10.46 -20.46
C PRO A 166 13.60 10.92 -19.40
N LYS A 167 12.68 11.83 -19.74
CA LYS A 167 11.63 12.28 -18.80
C LYS A 167 10.62 11.17 -18.52
N LEU A 168 10.31 10.35 -19.51
CA LEU A 168 9.46 9.19 -19.31
C LEU A 168 10.14 8.19 -18.37
N VAL A 169 11.45 7.98 -18.51
CA VAL A 169 12.21 7.09 -17.59
C VAL A 169 12.12 7.59 -16.14
N GLU A 170 12.27 8.91 -15.92
CA GLU A 170 12.11 9.51 -14.60
C GLU A 170 10.70 9.31 -14.04
N THR A 171 9.68 9.54 -14.87
CA THR A 171 8.26 9.32 -14.51
C THR A 171 8.01 7.88 -14.11
N ILE A 172 8.47 6.91 -14.89
CA ILE A 172 8.35 5.49 -14.60
C ILE A 172 9.05 5.15 -13.26
N ASN A 173 10.24 5.71 -13.01
CA ASN A 173 10.96 5.49 -11.76
C ASN A 173 10.22 6.09 -10.55
N VAL A 174 9.61 7.26 -10.69
CA VAL A 174 8.77 7.86 -9.63
C VAL A 174 7.57 6.96 -9.33
N ILE A 175 6.89 6.46 -10.35
CA ILE A 175 5.74 5.56 -10.19
C ILE A 175 6.18 4.24 -9.53
N LYS A 176 7.30 3.64 -9.97
CA LYS A 176 7.87 2.43 -9.36
C LYS A 176 8.19 2.61 -7.88
N LYS A 177 8.73 3.76 -7.47
CA LYS A 177 8.98 4.07 -6.05
C LYS A 177 7.70 4.20 -5.24
N LYS A 178 6.62 4.72 -5.82
CA LYS A 178 5.30 4.75 -5.17
C LYS A 178 4.71 3.34 -5.01
N ILE A 179 4.93 2.47 -6.00
CA ILE A 179 4.45 1.07 -5.96
C ILE A 179 5.23 0.27 -4.92
N ASN A 180 6.54 0.40 -4.90
CA ASN A 180 7.44 -0.31 -3.99
C ASN A 180 8.42 0.70 -3.33
N PRO A 181 8.00 1.38 -2.25
CA PRO A 181 8.87 2.26 -1.49
C PRO A 181 9.89 1.44 -0.68
N GLN A 182 11.05 1.15 -1.27
CA GLN A 182 12.24 0.64 -0.57
C GLN A 182 13.25 1.75 -0.41
#